data_d69e329571ec7f1f547c9022f9805728
#
_entry.id   d69e329571ec7f1f547c9022f9805728
#
_cell.length_a   1.000
_cell.length_b   1.000
_cell.length_c   1.000
_cell.angle_alpha   90.00
_cell.angle_beta   90.00
_cell.angle_gamma   90.00
#
_symmetry.space_group_name_H-M   'P 1'
#
loop_
_entity.id
_entity.type
_entity.pdbx_description
1 polymer ?
#
loop_
_entity_poly.entity_id
_entity_poly.type
_entity_poly.pdbx_seq_one_letter_code
_entity_poly.pdbx_strand_id
1 'polypeptide(L)'
;VIYEVHMRDFTIAPNSGSSYPGKFLGLSESGTRSPEGFKTGLDHLKELGITHVQILPSYDYASIDETQLSKNEYNWGYDPKNYNVPEGGYSTDPYNPVTRIKEMKEMIQQLHANGIRVIMDVVYNHTYVGEDSHLNLMAPGYFYRFNEDGSWGNSSGCGNETASERLMMRQFIIESVKHWINEYHIDGFRFDLMGIHDVETMNAIRQAVNEIDPTISIHGEGWAAGGSPLPENLRAVKQNAPQFYPIGVFSDDIRDALRGNWMDGNKGGFLVGNGYEESIKFGIVGAVSHPQIDLTKIVHSQTAYAKTPAQVINYVSCHDDPCLVDKLKATIPDASEQELIAMNKLAQTIVFTSQGVPFIYAGEEVFRDKKGVHNTYKSPDDVNQINWSNKAKYHDVFNYYQQLIALRKAHPAFRMSTAEQVNKHLTFRTQDKNLVSYMIQDYANGDSWKTILVIFNGNRQDISYTLPAGKWTAVCEHGKLNQSGLGTYTQTINVSASSATILYQP
;
A
#
# COMPACT_ATOMS: atom_id res chain seq x y z
N VAL A 1 -4.81 5.29 7.00
CA VAL A 1 -4.61 5.29 5.54
C VAL A 1 -3.15 5.52 5.24
N ILE A 2 -2.52 4.57 4.55
CA ILE A 2 -1.13 4.66 4.10
C ILE A 2 -1.13 5.19 2.67
N TYR A 3 -0.21 6.11 2.37
CA TYR A 3 0.03 6.67 1.05
C TYR A 3 1.49 6.44 0.69
N GLU A 4 1.75 5.55 -0.26
CA GLU A 4 3.10 5.20 -0.70
C GLU A 4 3.63 6.22 -1.69
N VAL A 5 4.84 6.69 -1.48
CA VAL A 5 5.46 7.72 -2.32
C VAL A 5 6.95 7.46 -2.54
N HIS A 6 7.42 7.65 -3.77
CA HIS A 6 8.85 7.80 -4.05
C HIS A 6 9.24 9.27 -3.91
N MET A 7 10.34 9.53 -3.20
CA MET A 7 10.80 10.89 -2.87
C MET A 7 10.88 11.79 -4.10
N ARG A 8 11.48 11.27 -5.18
CA ARG A 8 11.69 12.02 -6.41
C ARG A 8 10.41 12.20 -7.22
N ASP A 9 9.63 11.12 -7.42
CA ASP A 9 8.41 11.12 -8.25
C ASP A 9 7.41 12.19 -7.85
N PHE A 10 7.33 12.43 -6.53
CA PHE A 10 6.28 13.25 -5.95
C PHE A 10 6.39 14.73 -6.33
N THR A 11 7.62 15.23 -6.49
CA THR A 11 7.82 16.68 -6.73
C THR A 11 8.72 17.02 -7.90
N ILE A 12 9.35 16.03 -8.57
CA ILE A 12 10.31 16.30 -9.66
C ILE A 12 9.65 16.94 -10.90
N ALA A 13 8.37 16.68 -11.13
CA ALA A 13 7.67 17.25 -12.29
C ALA A 13 7.68 18.78 -12.26
N PRO A 14 7.96 19.45 -13.38
CA PRO A 14 7.99 20.92 -13.45
C PRO A 14 6.67 21.57 -13.00
N ASN A 15 5.54 20.86 -13.16
CA ASN A 15 4.22 21.34 -12.76
C ASN A 15 3.87 21.01 -11.28
N SER A 16 4.82 20.55 -10.49
CA SER A 16 4.63 20.37 -9.04
C SER A 16 4.61 21.71 -8.29
N GLY A 17 5.25 22.73 -8.84
CA GLY A 17 5.44 24.04 -8.18
C GLY A 17 6.43 24.02 -7.01
N SER A 18 7.17 22.91 -6.81
CA SER A 18 8.16 22.80 -5.73
C SER A 18 9.43 23.59 -6.06
N SER A 19 9.96 24.29 -5.04
CA SER A 19 11.26 24.94 -5.07
C SER A 19 12.41 23.92 -4.89
N TYR A 20 12.10 22.72 -4.39
CA TYR A 20 13.06 21.64 -4.13
C TYR A 20 12.62 20.34 -4.82
N PRO A 21 12.51 20.32 -6.17
CA PRO A 21 11.96 19.17 -6.89
C PRO A 21 12.80 17.90 -6.66
N GLY A 22 12.12 16.81 -6.25
CA GLY A 22 12.75 15.51 -6.01
C GLY A 22 13.62 15.42 -4.76
N LYS A 23 13.52 16.36 -3.83
CA LYS A 23 14.32 16.44 -2.60
C LYS A 23 13.48 16.24 -1.34
N PHE A 24 14.13 15.94 -0.20
CA PHE A 24 13.47 15.85 1.12
C PHE A 24 12.60 17.08 1.39
N LEU A 25 13.17 18.27 1.20
CA LEU A 25 12.47 19.53 1.44
C LEU A 25 11.25 19.70 0.51
N GLY A 26 11.32 19.20 -0.73
CA GLY A 26 10.23 19.28 -1.69
C GLY A 26 8.97 18.51 -1.24
N LEU A 27 9.14 17.34 -0.62
CA LEU A 27 8.01 16.55 -0.12
C LEU A 27 7.26 17.28 1.02
N SER A 28 7.98 18.03 1.83
CA SER A 28 7.44 18.76 2.99
C SER A 28 7.17 20.24 2.75
N GLU A 29 7.41 20.75 1.54
CA GLU A 29 7.15 22.13 1.16
C GLU A 29 5.64 22.43 1.11
N SER A 30 5.22 23.45 1.82
CA SER A 30 3.83 23.92 1.82
C SER A 30 3.61 25.07 0.84
N GLY A 31 2.37 25.28 0.42
CA GLY A 31 1.99 26.37 -0.49
C GLY A 31 2.23 26.06 -1.98
N THR A 32 2.76 24.89 -2.31
CA THR A 32 3.01 24.48 -3.70
C THR A 32 1.71 24.23 -4.47
N ARG A 33 1.72 24.59 -5.77
CA ARG A 33 0.54 24.47 -6.63
C ARG A 33 0.92 24.09 -8.06
N SER A 34 0.01 23.36 -8.71
CA SER A 34 0.08 23.14 -10.15
C SER A 34 -0.21 24.45 -10.92
N PRO A 35 0.11 24.51 -12.23
CA PRO A 35 -0.22 25.68 -13.08
C PRO A 35 -1.70 26.05 -13.07
N GLU A 36 -2.59 25.07 -12.84
CA GLU A 36 -4.04 25.27 -12.75
C GLU A 36 -4.50 25.74 -11.36
N GLY A 37 -3.56 25.94 -10.42
CA GLY A 37 -3.81 26.45 -9.07
C GLY A 37 -4.18 25.41 -8.01
N PHE A 38 -4.19 24.10 -8.34
CA PHE A 38 -4.48 23.04 -7.40
C PHE A 38 -3.28 22.76 -6.47
N LYS A 39 -3.55 22.45 -5.22
CA LYS A 39 -2.53 22.09 -4.22
C LYS A 39 -1.76 20.84 -4.65
N THR A 40 -0.45 20.89 -4.46
CA THR A 40 0.51 19.80 -4.69
C THR A 40 1.31 19.53 -3.42
N GLY A 41 2.26 18.63 -3.43
CA GLY A 41 3.17 18.40 -2.32
C GLY A 41 2.46 18.12 -0.99
N LEU A 42 2.97 18.68 0.09
CA LEU A 42 2.41 18.52 1.44
C LEU A 42 0.94 18.94 1.55
N ASP A 43 0.56 20.04 0.91
CA ASP A 43 -0.81 20.53 0.98
C ASP A 43 -1.81 19.64 0.25
N HIS A 44 -1.37 18.86 -0.76
CA HIS A 44 -2.17 17.82 -1.39
C HIS A 44 -2.42 16.65 -0.42
N LEU A 45 -1.38 16.19 0.29
CA LEU A 45 -1.52 15.09 1.27
C LEU A 45 -2.51 15.46 2.39
N LYS A 46 -2.44 16.70 2.88
CA LYS A 46 -3.38 17.25 3.88
C LYS A 46 -4.80 17.28 3.34
N GLU A 47 -4.98 17.78 2.13
CA GLU A 47 -6.28 17.90 1.48
C GLU A 47 -6.91 16.53 1.22
N LEU A 48 -6.11 15.57 0.77
CA LEU A 48 -6.55 14.19 0.56
C LEU A 48 -6.97 13.52 1.89
N GLY A 49 -6.32 13.90 3.00
CA GLY A 49 -6.69 13.46 4.34
C GLY A 49 -6.06 12.13 4.75
N ILE A 50 -4.93 11.74 4.18
CA ILE A 50 -4.16 10.55 4.58
C ILE A 50 -3.63 10.70 6.00
N THR A 51 -3.19 9.60 6.62
CA THR A 51 -2.66 9.60 8.00
C THR A 51 -1.19 9.22 8.06
N HIS A 52 -0.70 8.48 7.08
CA HIS A 52 0.68 8.01 7.02
C HIS A 52 1.20 8.15 5.59
N VAL A 53 2.42 8.63 5.46
CA VAL A 53 3.20 8.55 4.22
C VAL A 53 4.20 7.41 4.37
N GLN A 54 4.17 6.46 3.45
CA GLN A 54 5.20 5.43 3.31
C GLN A 54 6.16 5.85 2.22
N ILE A 55 7.42 6.10 2.60
CA ILE A 55 8.46 6.59 1.67
C ILE A 55 9.29 5.39 1.22
N LEU A 56 9.40 5.19 -0.11
CA LEU A 56 10.31 4.20 -0.71
C LEU A 56 11.73 4.40 -0.17
N PRO A 57 12.66 3.43 -0.35
CA PRO A 57 13.96 3.46 0.31
C PRO A 57 14.61 4.84 0.25
N SER A 58 14.91 5.40 1.41
CA SER A 58 15.41 6.76 1.58
C SER A 58 16.70 6.85 2.40
N TYR A 59 17.28 5.69 2.76
CA TYR A 59 18.66 5.60 3.16
C TYR A 59 19.59 5.35 1.96
N ASP A 60 20.89 5.49 2.15
CA ASP A 60 21.92 5.43 1.10
C ASP A 60 21.92 4.10 0.34
N TYR A 61 21.75 4.17 -0.97
CA TYR A 61 21.73 3.04 -1.89
C TYR A 61 22.76 3.23 -3.02
N ALA A 62 23.14 2.16 -3.71
CA ALA A 62 24.36 2.12 -4.52
C ALA A 62 24.20 2.66 -5.95
N SER A 63 22.99 2.59 -6.51
CA SER A 63 22.77 2.83 -7.96
C SER A 63 22.85 4.30 -8.38
N ILE A 64 22.81 5.25 -7.46
CA ILE A 64 22.91 6.67 -7.76
C ILE A 64 24.27 7.21 -7.27
N ASP A 65 25.06 7.75 -8.19
CA ASP A 65 26.29 8.46 -7.85
C ASP A 65 25.95 9.89 -7.41
N GLU A 66 25.93 10.11 -6.10
CA GLU A 66 25.63 11.41 -5.50
C GLU A 66 26.56 12.55 -5.96
N THR A 67 27.76 12.21 -6.46
CA THR A 67 28.71 13.20 -7.00
C THR A 67 28.40 13.60 -8.44
N GLN A 68 27.45 12.95 -9.09
CA GLN A 68 27.10 13.13 -10.49
C GLN A 68 25.59 13.30 -10.72
N LEU A 69 24.87 13.92 -9.81
CA LEU A 69 23.41 14.12 -9.89
C LEU A 69 22.95 14.85 -11.17
N SER A 70 23.88 15.56 -11.86
CA SER A 70 23.61 16.18 -13.16
C SER A 70 23.34 15.17 -14.30
N LYS A 71 23.68 13.90 -14.11
CA LYS A 71 23.31 12.81 -15.03
C LYS A 71 21.82 12.49 -15.00
N ASN A 72 21.12 12.95 -13.97
CA ASN A 72 19.70 12.76 -13.77
C ASN A 72 19.26 11.27 -13.77
N GLU A 73 20.12 10.41 -13.20
CA GLU A 73 19.83 8.99 -13.04
C GLU A 73 18.68 8.78 -12.04
N TYR A 74 17.92 7.72 -12.26
CA TYR A 74 16.76 7.36 -11.43
C TYR A 74 16.87 5.93 -10.93
N ASN A 75 16.53 5.71 -9.67
CA ASN A 75 16.33 4.38 -9.12
C ASN A 75 15.32 4.44 -7.95
N TRP A 76 14.60 3.34 -7.70
CA TRP A 76 13.72 3.24 -6.52
C TRP A 76 14.50 3.15 -5.21
N GLY A 77 15.75 2.66 -5.23
CA GLY A 77 16.62 2.58 -4.05
C GLY A 77 16.63 1.21 -3.35
N TYR A 78 16.18 0.14 -4.00
CA TYR A 78 16.21 -1.23 -3.42
C TYR A 78 17.56 -1.93 -3.57
N ASP A 79 18.65 -1.19 -3.59
CA ASP A 79 20.04 -1.68 -3.59
C ASP A 79 20.84 -1.06 -2.43
N PRO A 80 20.50 -1.42 -1.16
CA PRO A 80 21.00 -0.76 0.04
C PRO A 80 22.52 -0.89 0.21
N LYS A 81 23.15 0.21 0.56
CA LYS A 81 24.60 0.28 0.79
C LYS A 81 24.95 0.67 2.22
N ASN A 82 24.43 1.79 2.71
CA ASN A 82 24.64 2.28 4.07
C ASN A 82 23.29 2.47 4.78
N TYR A 83 22.88 1.49 5.57
CA TYR A 83 21.53 1.39 6.14
C TYR A 83 21.14 2.48 7.15
N ASN A 84 22.11 3.18 7.74
CA ASN A 84 21.86 4.14 8.83
C ASN A 84 22.20 5.59 8.41
N VAL A 85 22.21 5.86 7.11
CA VAL A 85 22.54 7.18 6.54
C VAL A 85 21.46 7.55 5.52
N PRO A 86 20.88 8.77 5.57
CA PRO A 86 19.95 9.22 4.55
C PRO A 86 20.57 9.28 3.16
N GLU A 87 19.79 9.01 2.12
CA GLU A 87 20.22 9.13 0.72
C GLU A 87 20.60 10.57 0.38
N GLY A 88 21.82 10.77 -0.10
CA GLY A 88 22.34 12.09 -0.41
C GLY A 88 21.77 12.69 -1.69
N GLY A 89 21.32 11.85 -2.62
CA GLY A 89 20.63 12.28 -3.83
C GLY A 89 19.34 13.06 -3.55
N TYR A 90 18.73 12.85 -2.39
CA TYR A 90 17.52 13.57 -1.95
C TYR A 90 17.83 14.84 -1.16
N SER A 91 19.09 15.15 -0.85
CA SER A 91 19.47 16.42 -0.19
C SER A 91 19.78 17.51 -1.21
N THR A 92 19.75 18.76 -0.77
CA THR A 92 20.13 19.92 -1.60
C THR A 92 21.65 20.05 -1.79
N ASP A 93 22.43 19.47 -0.87
CA ASP A 93 23.90 19.42 -0.95
C ASP A 93 24.40 18.01 -0.57
N PRO A 94 24.65 17.12 -1.53
CA PRO A 94 25.13 15.77 -1.29
C PRO A 94 26.58 15.70 -0.78
N TYR A 95 27.38 16.76 -0.99
CA TYR A 95 28.78 16.81 -0.55
C TYR A 95 28.92 17.12 0.94
N ASN A 96 27.88 17.66 1.56
CA ASN A 96 27.86 17.93 3.00
C ASN A 96 26.96 16.90 3.71
N PRO A 97 27.51 15.92 4.44
CA PRO A 97 26.72 14.88 5.08
C PRO A 97 25.73 15.40 6.14
N VAL A 98 26.00 16.58 6.73
CA VAL A 98 25.08 17.21 7.69
C VAL A 98 23.80 17.67 7.00
N THR A 99 23.86 18.09 5.73
CA THR A 99 22.70 18.58 4.98
C THR A 99 21.64 17.48 4.83
N ARG A 100 22.02 16.27 4.38
CA ARG A 100 21.08 15.15 4.22
C ARG A 100 20.37 14.77 5.53
N ILE A 101 21.13 14.76 6.64
CA ILE A 101 20.59 14.45 7.98
C ILE A 101 19.58 15.53 8.40
N LYS A 102 19.96 16.79 8.26
CA LYS A 102 19.12 17.92 8.66
C LYS A 102 17.82 17.98 7.84
N GLU A 103 17.94 17.88 6.52
CA GLU A 103 16.78 17.99 5.62
C GLU A 103 15.79 16.83 5.77
N MET A 104 16.27 15.59 5.98
CA MET A 104 15.40 14.48 6.28
C MET A 104 14.66 14.67 7.62
N LYS A 105 15.37 15.12 8.67
CA LYS A 105 14.74 15.45 9.96
C LYS A 105 13.72 16.58 9.83
N GLU A 106 14.00 17.61 9.05
CA GLU A 106 13.11 18.72 8.77
C GLU A 106 11.84 18.27 8.03
N MET A 107 12.00 17.43 7.00
CA MET A 107 10.88 16.82 6.28
C MET A 107 9.95 16.07 7.23
N ILE A 108 10.49 15.19 8.07
CA ILE A 108 9.71 14.40 9.02
C ILE A 108 9.01 15.32 10.02
N GLN A 109 9.71 16.33 10.55
CA GLN A 109 9.13 17.32 11.47
C GLN A 109 7.95 18.07 10.84
N GLN A 110 8.05 18.47 9.57
CA GLN A 110 6.97 19.15 8.85
C GLN A 110 5.78 18.23 8.62
N LEU A 111 5.99 16.96 8.27
CA LEU A 111 4.93 15.97 8.16
C LEU A 111 4.20 15.78 9.50
N HIS A 112 4.94 15.62 10.60
CA HIS A 112 4.39 15.50 11.94
C HIS A 112 3.60 16.74 12.37
N ALA A 113 4.12 17.95 12.10
CA ALA A 113 3.44 19.22 12.40
C ALA A 113 2.08 19.33 11.67
N ASN A 114 1.89 18.58 10.59
CA ASN A 114 0.64 18.51 9.83
C ASN A 114 -0.18 17.23 10.12
N GLY A 115 0.16 16.49 11.18
CA GLY A 115 -0.58 15.29 11.62
C GLY A 115 -0.38 14.06 10.73
N ILE A 116 0.69 14.00 9.94
CA ILE A 116 1.04 12.90 9.05
C ILE A 116 2.22 12.15 9.63
N ARG A 117 2.06 10.86 9.89
CA ARG A 117 3.10 9.94 10.34
C ARG A 117 3.93 9.44 9.17
N VAL A 118 5.18 9.04 9.44
CA VAL A 118 6.13 8.61 8.42
C VAL A 118 6.47 7.13 8.59
N ILE A 119 6.27 6.35 7.54
CA ILE A 119 6.68 4.95 7.42
C ILE A 119 7.89 4.91 6.49
N MET A 120 8.95 4.26 6.93
CA MET A 120 10.15 4.07 6.13
C MET A 120 10.15 2.67 5.51
N ASP A 121 10.41 2.61 4.21
CA ASP A 121 10.63 1.35 3.50
C ASP A 121 12.06 0.89 3.74
N VAL A 122 12.24 -0.34 4.26
CA VAL A 122 13.53 -0.88 4.69
C VAL A 122 13.85 -2.20 4.01
N VAL A 123 15.07 -2.30 3.48
CA VAL A 123 15.56 -3.41 2.65
C VAL A 123 16.67 -4.15 3.39
N TYR A 124 16.35 -4.87 4.45
CA TYR A 124 17.35 -5.65 5.20
C TYR A 124 17.55 -7.06 4.66
N ASN A 125 16.73 -7.46 3.68
CA ASN A 125 16.74 -8.81 3.13
C ASN A 125 17.94 -9.11 2.21
N HIS A 126 18.61 -8.10 1.66
CA HIS A 126 19.82 -8.21 0.85
C HIS A 126 20.68 -6.95 0.93
N THR A 127 21.87 -6.99 0.35
CA THR A 127 22.74 -5.83 0.13
C THR A 127 22.98 -5.62 -1.36
N TYR A 128 23.35 -4.41 -1.75
CA TYR A 128 23.60 -4.02 -3.15
C TYR A 128 24.54 -4.97 -3.92
N VAL A 129 25.49 -5.61 -3.22
CA VAL A 129 26.36 -6.68 -3.72
C VAL A 129 26.57 -7.70 -2.61
N GLY A 130 26.94 -8.96 -2.93
CA GLY A 130 27.26 -9.99 -1.95
C GLY A 130 28.72 -9.88 -1.47
N GLU A 131 29.65 -10.29 -2.33
CA GLU A 131 31.07 -10.49 -1.98
C GLU A 131 31.77 -9.25 -1.44
N ASP A 132 31.60 -8.11 -2.13
CA ASP A 132 32.24 -6.83 -1.78
C ASP A 132 31.37 -5.93 -0.88
N SER A 133 30.30 -6.46 -0.31
CA SER A 133 29.49 -5.70 0.66
C SER A 133 30.26 -5.40 1.94
N HIS A 134 29.95 -4.28 2.58
CA HIS A 134 30.58 -3.92 3.86
C HIS A 134 30.42 -5.00 4.93
N LEU A 135 29.26 -5.66 4.98
CA LEU A 135 28.99 -6.75 5.91
C LEU A 135 29.86 -7.98 5.64
N ASN A 136 30.04 -8.35 4.35
CA ASN A 136 30.87 -9.51 3.99
C ASN A 136 32.36 -9.24 4.19
N LEU A 137 32.83 -8.03 3.88
CA LEU A 137 34.22 -7.64 4.11
C LEU A 137 34.56 -7.63 5.62
N MET A 138 33.60 -7.28 6.48
CA MET A 138 33.79 -7.27 7.93
C MET A 138 33.82 -8.69 8.54
N ALA A 139 32.95 -9.58 8.09
CA ALA A 139 32.88 -10.97 8.55
C ALA A 139 32.45 -11.88 7.39
N PRO A 140 33.41 -12.38 6.59
CA PRO A 140 33.12 -13.16 5.39
C PRO A 140 32.19 -14.36 5.64
N GLY A 141 31.09 -14.42 4.88
CA GLY A 141 30.09 -15.47 4.94
C GLY A 141 29.17 -15.46 6.16
N TYR A 142 29.40 -14.59 7.16
CA TYR A 142 28.58 -14.61 8.38
C TYR A 142 27.18 -14.03 8.18
N PHE A 143 27.04 -12.95 7.47
CA PHE A 143 25.78 -12.18 7.37
C PHE A 143 24.84 -12.69 6.28
N TYR A 144 25.25 -13.70 5.51
CA TYR A 144 24.52 -14.18 4.34
C TYR A 144 24.20 -15.66 4.42
N ARG A 145 23.13 -16.06 3.74
CA ARG A 145 22.79 -17.47 3.53
C ARG A 145 23.48 -18.00 2.30
N PHE A 146 23.82 -19.27 2.34
CA PHE A 146 24.41 -20.02 1.23
C PHE A 146 23.60 -21.30 1.01
N ASN A 147 23.48 -21.70 -0.23
CA ASN A 147 22.94 -22.99 -0.63
C ASN A 147 23.90 -24.12 -0.23
N GLU A 148 23.44 -25.39 -0.26
CA GLU A 148 24.24 -26.56 0.10
C GLU A 148 25.48 -26.73 -0.80
N ASP A 149 25.42 -26.26 -2.05
CA ASP A 149 26.54 -26.28 -2.99
C ASP A 149 27.55 -25.12 -2.78
N GLY A 150 27.34 -24.29 -1.79
CA GLY A 150 28.19 -23.13 -1.45
C GLY A 150 27.88 -21.86 -2.28
N SER A 151 26.92 -21.89 -3.18
CA SER A 151 26.46 -20.68 -3.88
C SER A 151 25.67 -19.77 -2.95
N TRP A 152 25.60 -18.47 -3.28
CA TRP A 152 24.84 -17.50 -2.53
C TRP A 152 23.35 -17.82 -2.53
N GLY A 153 22.69 -17.77 -1.38
CA GLY A 153 21.24 -17.70 -1.31
C GLY A 153 20.74 -16.46 -2.05
N ASN A 154 19.66 -16.59 -2.83
CA ASN A 154 19.18 -15.52 -3.72
C ASN A 154 17.66 -15.44 -3.76
N SER A 155 17.00 -15.58 -2.63
CA SER A 155 15.54 -15.43 -2.57
C SER A 155 15.08 -13.99 -2.77
N SER A 156 16.00 -13.02 -2.70
CA SER A 156 15.76 -11.62 -3.05
C SER A 156 15.64 -11.37 -4.58
N GLY A 157 16.22 -12.24 -5.39
CA GLY A 157 16.39 -11.98 -6.83
C GLY A 157 17.51 -10.98 -7.15
N CYS A 158 18.24 -10.49 -6.12
CA CYS A 158 19.29 -9.46 -6.25
C CYS A 158 20.72 -10.03 -6.07
N GLY A 159 20.89 -11.35 -6.13
CA GLY A 159 22.21 -12.01 -6.09
C GLY A 159 22.67 -12.41 -4.70
N ASN A 160 22.00 -12.03 -3.64
CA ASN A 160 22.31 -12.43 -2.26
C ASN A 160 21.08 -12.32 -1.36
N GLU A 161 21.13 -12.96 -0.20
CA GLU A 161 20.15 -12.76 0.88
C GLU A 161 20.83 -12.76 2.24
N THR A 162 20.36 -11.94 3.14
CA THR A 162 20.90 -11.84 4.51
C THR A 162 20.38 -12.96 5.41
N ALA A 163 21.21 -13.40 6.35
CA ALA A 163 20.88 -14.43 7.33
C ALA A 163 20.37 -13.80 8.64
N SER A 164 19.12 -13.34 8.63
CA SER A 164 18.50 -12.64 9.77
C SER A 164 18.45 -13.48 11.05
N GLU A 165 18.41 -14.81 10.94
CA GLU A 165 18.45 -15.76 12.07
C GLU A 165 19.79 -15.75 12.81
N ARG A 166 20.85 -15.21 12.21
CA ARG A 166 22.16 -15.09 12.87
C ARG A 166 22.19 -13.90 13.81
N LEU A 167 22.72 -14.13 15.02
CA LEU A 167 22.64 -13.18 16.12
C LEU A 167 23.10 -11.77 15.76
N MET A 168 24.25 -11.62 15.10
CA MET A 168 24.77 -10.29 14.75
C MET A 168 23.97 -9.61 13.65
N MET A 169 23.38 -10.35 12.69
CA MET A 169 22.50 -9.77 11.69
C MET A 169 21.19 -9.30 12.32
N ARG A 170 20.58 -10.11 13.16
CA ARG A 170 19.39 -9.75 13.95
C ARG A 170 19.64 -8.48 14.76
N GLN A 171 20.75 -8.42 15.50
CA GLN A 171 21.12 -7.26 16.30
C GLN A 171 21.33 -6.02 15.43
N PHE A 172 22.00 -6.18 14.28
CA PHE A 172 22.20 -5.09 13.34
C PHE A 172 20.85 -4.49 12.86
N ILE A 173 19.88 -5.33 12.49
CA ILE A 173 18.56 -4.87 12.06
C ILE A 173 17.84 -4.14 13.19
N ILE A 174 17.85 -4.72 14.41
CA ILE A 174 17.20 -4.12 15.59
C ILE A 174 17.79 -2.74 15.89
N GLU A 175 19.12 -2.62 15.94
CA GLU A 175 19.77 -1.33 16.23
C GLU A 175 19.57 -0.31 15.12
N SER A 176 19.50 -0.75 13.84
CA SER A 176 19.17 0.13 12.72
C SER A 176 17.73 0.67 12.83
N VAL A 177 16.75 -0.17 13.11
CA VAL A 177 15.37 0.24 13.35
C VAL A 177 15.28 1.23 14.53
N LYS A 178 15.93 0.93 15.65
CA LYS A 178 15.99 1.83 16.81
C LYS A 178 16.64 3.17 16.49
N HIS A 179 17.70 3.17 15.66
CA HIS A 179 18.35 4.39 15.19
C HIS A 179 17.35 5.30 14.43
N TRP A 180 16.62 4.77 13.48
CA TRP A 180 15.63 5.54 12.72
C TRP A 180 14.49 6.07 13.59
N ILE A 181 14.07 5.32 14.62
CA ILE A 181 13.06 5.79 15.58
C ILE A 181 13.63 6.92 16.45
N ASN A 182 14.79 6.70 17.08
CA ASN A 182 15.33 7.62 18.07
C ASN A 182 15.87 8.91 17.46
N GLU A 183 16.53 8.82 16.30
CA GLU A 183 17.19 9.95 15.65
C GLU A 183 16.29 10.70 14.66
N TYR A 184 15.37 10.01 14.00
CA TYR A 184 14.54 10.59 12.95
C TYR A 184 13.05 10.59 13.27
N HIS A 185 12.63 9.98 14.38
CA HIS A 185 11.23 9.90 14.81
C HIS A 185 10.33 9.20 13.76
N ILE A 186 10.83 8.14 13.14
CA ILE A 186 10.06 7.30 12.22
C ILE A 186 8.94 6.58 12.96
N ASP A 187 7.72 6.59 12.40
CA ASP A 187 6.49 6.08 13.00
C ASP A 187 6.09 4.70 12.48
N GLY A 188 6.84 4.15 11.56
CA GLY A 188 6.57 2.82 11.03
C GLY A 188 7.63 2.33 10.06
N PHE A 189 7.59 1.01 9.79
CA PHE A 189 8.50 0.36 8.86
C PHE A 189 7.73 -0.58 7.94
N ARG A 190 8.01 -0.49 6.63
CA ARG A 190 7.65 -1.48 5.64
C ARG A 190 8.89 -2.31 5.32
N PHE A 191 8.83 -3.61 5.60
CA PHE A 191 9.92 -4.52 5.28
C PHE A 191 9.76 -5.07 3.87
N ASP A 192 10.69 -4.69 3.00
CA ASP A 192 10.84 -5.25 1.66
C ASP A 192 11.12 -6.75 1.77
N LEU A 193 10.43 -7.56 0.93
CA LEU A 193 10.57 -9.02 0.93
C LEU A 193 10.69 -9.62 2.35
N MET A 194 9.79 -9.19 3.25
CA MET A 194 9.78 -9.61 4.66
C MET A 194 9.81 -11.13 4.83
N GLY A 195 9.24 -11.85 3.86
CA GLY A 195 9.25 -13.32 3.83
C GLY A 195 10.64 -13.96 3.69
N ILE A 196 11.71 -13.19 3.52
CA ILE A 196 13.10 -13.67 3.60
C ILE A 196 13.58 -13.71 5.05
N HIS A 197 13.10 -12.82 5.90
CA HIS A 197 13.48 -12.80 7.33
C HIS A 197 12.83 -13.95 8.10
N ASP A 198 13.50 -14.40 9.15
CA ASP A 198 12.93 -15.40 10.04
C ASP A 198 11.92 -14.77 11.02
N VAL A 199 10.95 -15.59 11.44
CA VAL A 199 9.88 -15.20 12.38
C VAL A 199 10.44 -14.69 13.71
N GLU A 200 11.50 -15.31 14.23
CA GLU A 200 12.08 -14.93 15.51
C GLU A 200 12.68 -13.52 15.44
N THR A 201 13.37 -13.19 14.34
CA THR A 201 13.92 -11.84 14.12
C THR A 201 12.81 -10.80 14.01
N MET A 202 11.74 -11.07 13.26
CA MET A 202 10.62 -10.13 13.15
C MET A 202 9.95 -9.90 14.51
N ASN A 203 9.79 -10.94 15.33
CA ASN A 203 9.27 -10.81 16.69
C ASN A 203 10.21 -10.00 17.60
N ALA A 204 11.52 -10.22 17.50
CA ALA A 204 12.50 -9.46 18.27
C ALA A 204 12.51 -7.97 17.89
N ILE A 205 12.40 -7.65 16.60
CA ILE A 205 12.23 -6.28 16.12
C ILE A 205 10.95 -5.66 16.70
N ARG A 206 9.81 -6.37 16.62
CA ARG A 206 8.53 -5.89 17.17
C ARG A 206 8.62 -5.62 18.66
N GLN A 207 9.27 -6.51 19.41
CA GLN A 207 9.49 -6.33 20.84
C GLN A 207 10.33 -5.08 21.12
N ALA A 208 11.47 -4.92 20.46
CA ALA A 208 12.35 -3.76 20.64
C ALA A 208 11.66 -2.43 20.29
N VAL A 209 10.81 -2.42 19.25
CA VAL A 209 10.02 -1.25 18.90
C VAL A 209 8.92 -0.96 19.94
N ASN A 210 8.27 -1.98 20.48
CA ASN A 210 7.25 -1.82 21.54
C ASN A 210 7.83 -1.21 22.84
N GLU A 211 9.09 -1.47 23.13
CA GLU A 211 9.79 -0.89 24.30
C GLU A 211 10.00 0.62 24.13
N ILE A 212 10.04 1.12 22.89
CA ILE A 212 10.15 2.55 22.60
C ILE A 212 8.76 3.17 22.48
N ASP A 213 7.96 2.69 21.52
CA ASP A 213 6.57 3.15 21.28
C ASP A 213 5.75 2.04 20.59
N PRO A 214 4.75 1.45 21.28
CA PRO A 214 3.92 0.39 20.72
C PRO A 214 3.00 0.85 19.58
N THR A 215 2.86 2.16 19.35
CA THR A 215 2.05 2.73 18.25
C THR A 215 2.79 2.78 16.92
N ILE A 216 4.10 2.54 16.92
CA ILE A 216 4.90 2.44 15.69
C ILE A 216 4.47 1.20 14.91
N SER A 217 4.08 1.39 13.66
CA SER A 217 3.58 0.33 12.80
C SER A 217 4.72 -0.49 12.19
N ILE A 218 4.53 -1.81 12.06
CA ILE A 218 5.41 -2.67 11.27
C ILE A 218 4.56 -3.52 10.35
N HIS A 219 4.90 -3.52 9.06
CA HIS A 219 4.31 -4.39 8.06
C HIS A 219 5.33 -4.70 6.96
N GLY A 220 5.01 -5.62 6.08
CA GLY A 220 5.90 -5.94 4.98
C GLY A 220 5.31 -6.93 4.00
N GLU A 221 6.12 -7.30 3.03
CA GLU A 221 5.79 -8.28 2.02
C GLU A 221 5.97 -9.68 2.58
N GLY A 222 4.86 -10.39 2.81
CA GLY A 222 4.85 -11.76 3.35
C GLY A 222 5.27 -12.81 2.32
N TRP A 223 6.25 -12.51 1.48
CA TRP A 223 6.80 -13.40 0.44
C TRP A 223 8.28 -13.12 0.20
N ALA A 224 8.89 -13.94 -0.69
CA ALA A 224 10.21 -13.75 -1.25
C ALA A 224 10.12 -13.83 -2.78
N ALA A 225 11.10 -13.29 -3.49
CA ALA A 225 11.14 -13.33 -4.95
C ALA A 225 11.56 -14.72 -5.51
N GLY A 226 12.15 -15.57 -4.66
CA GLY A 226 12.62 -16.90 -5.05
C GLY A 226 12.76 -17.87 -3.88
N GLY A 227 13.33 -19.04 -4.14
CA GLY A 227 13.63 -20.03 -3.11
C GLY A 227 14.74 -19.56 -2.16
N SER A 228 14.61 -19.86 -0.86
CA SER A 228 15.59 -19.53 0.18
C SER A 228 16.16 -20.82 0.81
N PRO A 229 17.44 -20.83 1.21
CA PRO A 229 18.00 -21.89 2.04
C PRO A 229 17.31 -22.03 3.42
N LEU A 230 16.70 -20.96 3.93
CA LEU A 230 15.92 -21.03 5.16
C LEU A 230 14.56 -21.68 4.91
N PRO A 231 14.16 -22.74 5.64
CA PRO A 231 12.86 -23.38 5.50
C PRO A 231 11.68 -22.42 5.64
N GLU A 232 10.64 -22.59 4.81
CA GLU A 232 9.51 -21.67 4.74
C GLU A 232 8.75 -21.54 6.08
N ASN A 233 8.64 -22.61 6.85
CA ASN A 233 7.97 -22.60 8.15
C ASN A 233 8.69 -21.75 9.23
N LEU A 234 9.94 -21.36 8.98
CA LEU A 234 10.71 -20.45 9.84
C LEU A 234 10.68 -19.01 9.35
N ARG A 235 10.22 -18.77 8.13
CA ARG A 235 10.24 -17.45 7.48
C ARG A 235 8.96 -16.64 7.77
N ALA A 236 9.09 -15.32 7.75
CA ALA A 236 7.98 -14.38 7.93
C ALA A 236 7.12 -14.24 6.66
N VAL A 237 6.77 -15.38 6.06
CA VAL A 237 5.83 -15.45 4.94
C VAL A 237 4.39 -15.28 5.43
N LYS A 238 3.50 -14.87 4.56
CA LYS A 238 2.10 -14.57 4.85
C LYS A 238 1.38 -15.70 5.60
N GLN A 239 1.63 -16.95 5.22
CA GLN A 239 1.05 -18.14 5.85
C GLN A 239 1.45 -18.28 7.34
N ASN A 240 2.59 -17.74 7.71
CA ASN A 240 3.12 -17.73 9.09
C ASN A 240 2.71 -16.46 9.88
N ALA A 241 1.92 -15.55 9.32
CA ALA A 241 1.54 -14.30 9.98
C ALA A 241 0.96 -14.45 11.40
N PRO A 242 0.26 -15.55 11.74
CA PRO A 242 -0.15 -15.78 13.12
C PRO A 242 1.01 -15.89 14.12
N GLN A 243 2.21 -16.25 13.67
CA GLN A 243 3.39 -16.43 14.54
C GLN A 243 4.11 -15.10 14.85
N PHE A 244 3.90 -14.05 14.05
CA PHE A 244 4.53 -12.74 14.22
C PHE A 244 3.52 -11.58 14.39
N TYR A 245 2.36 -11.89 14.99
CA TYR A 245 1.38 -10.87 15.38
C TYR A 245 2.01 -9.84 16.35
N PRO A 246 1.76 -8.52 16.21
CA PRO A 246 0.76 -7.87 15.33
C PRO A 246 1.34 -7.28 14.01
N ILE A 247 2.46 -7.80 13.52
CA ILE A 247 3.06 -7.30 12.28
C ILE A 247 2.12 -7.53 11.09
N GLY A 248 1.95 -6.51 10.25
CA GLY A 248 1.07 -6.55 9.10
C GLY A 248 1.71 -7.18 7.86
N VAL A 249 0.88 -7.69 6.93
CA VAL A 249 1.31 -8.20 5.64
C VAL A 249 0.47 -7.64 4.52
N PHE A 250 1.07 -7.41 3.36
CA PHE A 250 0.34 -7.02 2.15
C PHE A 250 -0.55 -8.16 1.66
N SER A 251 -1.79 -7.82 1.24
CA SER A 251 -2.75 -8.78 0.69
C SER A 251 -2.67 -8.82 -0.84
N ASP A 252 -1.82 -9.68 -1.37
CA ASP A 252 -1.79 -10.01 -2.80
C ASP A 252 -3.09 -10.68 -3.26
N ASP A 253 -3.83 -11.34 -2.34
CA ASP A 253 -5.14 -11.93 -2.64
C ASP A 253 -6.13 -10.90 -3.14
N ILE A 254 -6.31 -9.76 -2.42
CA ILE A 254 -7.24 -8.72 -2.86
C ILE A 254 -6.68 -7.92 -4.05
N ARG A 255 -5.36 -7.67 -4.12
CA ARG A 255 -4.73 -6.99 -5.24
C ARG A 255 -5.01 -7.70 -6.55
N ASP A 256 -4.69 -8.99 -6.61
CA ASP A 256 -4.81 -9.77 -7.84
C ASP A 256 -6.26 -10.16 -8.14
N ALA A 257 -7.10 -10.29 -7.10
CA ALA A 257 -8.53 -10.43 -7.32
C ALA A 257 -9.16 -9.18 -7.96
N LEU A 258 -8.71 -7.98 -7.60
CA LEU A 258 -9.20 -6.73 -8.17
C LEU A 258 -8.74 -6.54 -9.61
N ARG A 259 -7.43 -6.46 -9.82
CA ARG A 259 -6.84 -6.03 -11.11
C ARG A 259 -6.37 -7.17 -12.00
N GLY A 260 -6.32 -8.41 -11.48
CA GLY A 260 -5.68 -9.56 -12.13
C GLY A 260 -4.20 -9.69 -11.78
N ASN A 261 -3.68 -10.91 -11.94
CA ASN A 261 -2.28 -11.23 -11.64
C ASN A 261 -1.31 -10.38 -12.47
N TRP A 262 -0.24 -9.94 -11.86
CA TRP A 262 0.79 -9.11 -12.50
C TRP A 262 1.56 -9.86 -13.62
N MET A 263 1.79 -11.15 -13.45
CA MET A 263 2.50 -11.99 -14.44
C MET A 263 1.70 -12.19 -15.73
N ASP A 264 0.39 -12.02 -15.70
CA ASP A 264 -0.48 -12.13 -16.86
C ASP A 264 -1.01 -10.77 -17.26
N GLY A 265 -0.27 -10.07 -18.10
CA GLY A 265 -0.56 -8.70 -18.51
C GLY A 265 -1.97 -8.50 -19.07
N ASN A 266 -2.52 -9.51 -19.74
CA ASN A 266 -3.79 -9.43 -20.46
C ASN A 266 -4.99 -9.94 -19.67
N LYS A 267 -4.79 -10.59 -18.50
CA LYS A 267 -5.89 -11.03 -17.65
C LYS A 267 -6.18 -10.01 -16.56
N GLY A 268 -7.42 -9.58 -16.51
CA GLY A 268 -7.95 -8.76 -15.44
C GLY A 268 -8.65 -9.57 -14.36
N GLY A 269 -9.02 -8.89 -13.28
CA GLY A 269 -9.74 -9.45 -12.14
C GLY A 269 -11.21 -9.05 -12.12
N PHE A 270 -11.73 -8.89 -10.90
CA PHE A 270 -13.11 -8.50 -10.62
C PHE A 270 -13.53 -7.19 -11.30
N LEU A 271 -12.62 -6.22 -11.40
CA LEU A 271 -12.89 -4.90 -11.99
C LEU A 271 -13.31 -4.96 -13.47
N VAL A 272 -12.95 -6.03 -14.17
CA VAL A 272 -13.28 -6.24 -15.58
C VAL A 272 -14.26 -7.40 -15.81
N GLY A 273 -14.90 -7.88 -14.77
CA GLY A 273 -15.93 -8.91 -14.86
C GLY A 273 -15.41 -10.36 -14.91
N ASN A 274 -14.21 -10.63 -14.41
CA ASN A 274 -13.60 -11.96 -14.47
C ASN A 274 -13.78 -12.83 -13.20
N GLY A 275 -14.71 -12.47 -12.31
CA GLY A 275 -14.94 -13.24 -11.09
C GLY A 275 -14.04 -12.82 -9.93
N TYR A 276 -13.57 -13.81 -9.15
CA TYR A 276 -12.76 -13.65 -7.94
C TYR A 276 -13.54 -13.17 -6.71
N GLU A 277 -14.85 -13.36 -6.67
CA GLU A 277 -15.74 -12.90 -5.59
C GLU A 277 -15.28 -13.41 -4.21
N GLU A 278 -14.79 -14.66 -4.13
CA GLU A 278 -14.32 -15.21 -2.84
C GLU A 278 -13.05 -14.49 -2.34
N SER A 279 -12.11 -14.17 -3.23
CA SER A 279 -10.93 -13.40 -2.84
C SER A 279 -11.27 -11.95 -2.47
N ILE A 280 -12.25 -11.32 -3.13
CA ILE A 280 -12.78 -10.01 -2.72
C ILE A 280 -13.41 -10.09 -1.33
N LYS A 281 -14.25 -11.11 -1.07
CA LYS A 281 -14.84 -11.36 0.26
C LYS A 281 -13.76 -11.56 1.33
N PHE A 282 -12.71 -12.32 1.00
CA PHE A 282 -11.57 -12.55 1.89
C PHE A 282 -10.83 -11.25 2.26
N GLY A 283 -10.60 -10.38 1.28
CA GLY A 283 -10.06 -9.03 1.54
C GLY A 283 -11.00 -8.17 2.37
N ILE A 284 -12.32 -8.21 2.12
CA ILE A 284 -13.34 -7.44 2.88
C ILE A 284 -13.29 -7.77 4.37
N VAL A 285 -13.12 -9.03 4.74
CA VAL A 285 -13.04 -9.43 6.15
C VAL A 285 -11.65 -9.23 6.76
N GLY A 286 -10.65 -8.75 5.99
CA GLY A 286 -9.27 -8.57 6.46
C GLY A 286 -8.57 -9.90 6.72
N ALA A 287 -8.73 -10.87 5.83
CA ALA A 287 -8.12 -12.20 5.83
C ALA A 287 -8.29 -13.01 7.13
N VAL A 288 -9.27 -12.65 7.97
CA VAL A 288 -9.64 -13.45 9.12
C VAL A 288 -10.56 -14.60 8.71
N SER A 289 -10.66 -15.64 9.52
CA SER A 289 -11.60 -16.75 9.29
C SER A 289 -13.04 -16.24 9.32
N HIS A 290 -13.83 -16.58 8.30
CA HIS A 290 -15.25 -16.20 8.22
C HIS A 290 -16.07 -17.35 7.62
N PRO A 291 -17.26 -17.71 8.21
CA PRO A 291 -18.00 -18.90 7.82
C PRO A 291 -18.59 -18.86 6.40
N GLN A 292 -18.72 -17.68 5.79
CA GLN A 292 -19.26 -17.50 4.44
C GLN A 292 -18.19 -17.40 3.35
N ILE A 293 -16.93 -17.76 3.64
CA ILE A 293 -15.82 -17.70 2.66
C ILE A 293 -15.32 -19.11 2.38
N ASP A 294 -15.30 -19.47 1.10
CA ASP A 294 -14.70 -20.69 0.60
C ASP A 294 -13.21 -20.46 0.31
N LEU A 295 -12.37 -20.83 1.28
CA LEU A 295 -10.91 -20.62 1.17
C LEU A 295 -10.27 -21.38 0.01
N THR A 296 -10.92 -22.42 -0.52
CA THR A 296 -10.38 -23.18 -1.68
C THR A 296 -10.44 -22.39 -2.98
N LYS A 297 -11.15 -21.27 -3.01
CA LYS A 297 -11.31 -20.39 -4.19
C LYS A 297 -10.54 -19.08 -4.07
N ILE A 298 -9.72 -18.92 -3.03
CA ILE A 298 -8.85 -17.75 -2.88
C ILE A 298 -7.66 -17.88 -3.82
N VAL A 299 -7.26 -16.75 -4.41
CA VAL A 299 -6.21 -16.72 -5.47
C VAL A 299 -4.87 -17.29 -4.99
N HIS A 300 -4.40 -16.86 -3.82
CA HIS A 300 -3.08 -17.25 -3.31
C HIS A 300 -3.15 -17.99 -1.98
N SER A 301 -4.06 -17.62 -1.09
CA SER A 301 -4.12 -18.15 0.27
C SER A 301 -5.06 -19.34 0.37
N GLN A 302 -4.61 -20.41 1.03
CA GLN A 302 -5.43 -21.61 1.30
C GLN A 302 -5.99 -21.62 2.73
N THR A 303 -5.59 -20.66 3.56
CA THR A 303 -5.99 -20.52 4.96
C THR A 303 -6.20 -19.05 5.31
N ALA A 304 -7.06 -18.78 6.29
CA ALA A 304 -7.10 -17.47 6.93
C ALA A 304 -5.81 -17.25 7.72
N TYR A 305 -5.06 -16.23 7.36
CA TYR A 305 -3.73 -15.99 7.93
C TYR A 305 -3.70 -14.85 8.96
N ALA A 306 -4.71 -14.02 9.02
CA ALA A 306 -4.74 -12.90 9.97
C ALA A 306 -5.45 -13.27 11.28
N LYS A 307 -4.84 -12.96 12.43
CA LYS A 307 -5.49 -13.04 13.75
C LYS A 307 -6.50 -11.91 13.91
N THR A 308 -6.18 -10.75 13.37
CA THR A 308 -7.05 -9.56 13.38
C THR A 308 -6.96 -8.86 12.02
N PRO A 309 -7.98 -8.12 11.61
CA PRO A 309 -7.92 -7.37 10.35
C PRO A 309 -6.75 -6.38 10.27
N ALA A 310 -6.28 -5.87 11.40
CA ALA A 310 -5.14 -4.93 11.46
C ALA A 310 -3.82 -5.51 10.93
N GLN A 311 -3.71 -6.85 10.80
CA GLN A 311 -2.58 -7.51 10.16
C GLN A 311 -2.59 -7.44 8.63
N VAL A 312 -3.59 -6.84 8.01
CA VAL A 312 -3.77 -6.89 6.56
C VAL A 312 -3.68 -5.50 5.96
N ILE A 313 -2.76 -5.33 5.01
CA ILE A 313 -2.66 -4.12 4.18
C ILE A 313 -3.41 -4.40 2.88
N ASN A 314 -4.60 -3.80 2.73
CA ASN A 314 -5.41 -3.90 1.53
C ASN A 314 -5.01 -2.83 0.52
N TYR A 315 -4.74 -3.24 -0.71
CA TYR A 315 -4.29 -2.36 -1.77
C TYR A 315 -4.71 -2.90 -3.15
N VAL A 316 -4.62 -2.07 -4.17
CA VAL A 316 -4.87 -2.47 -5.55
C VAL A 316 -3.62 -2.34 -6.42
N SER A 317 -2.77 -1.37 -6.15
CA SER A 317 -1.44 -1.24 -6.75
C SER A 317 -0.46 -0.55 -5.79
N CYS A 318 0.83 -0.66 -6.07
CA CYS A 318 1.94 -0.05 -5.37
C CYS A 318 2.99 0.38 -6.41
N HIS A 319 4.22 0.69 -5.97
CA HIS A 319 5.30 1.02 -6.89
C HIS A 319 5.68 -0.14 -7.80
N ASP A 320 5.60 -1.39 -7.31
CA ASP A 320 5.85 -2.62 -8.08
C ASP A 320 4.75 -2.90 -9.08
N ASP A 321 5.12 -3.53 -10.19
CA ASP A 321 4.22 -3.94 -11.27
C ASP A 321 3.53 -2.75 -11.98
N PRO A 322 2.61 -2.98 -12.91
CA PRO A 322 1.84 -1.91 -13.51
C PRO A 322 0.98 -1.18 -12.48
N CYS A 323 0.94 0.14 -12.52
CA CYS A 323 -0.07 0.86 -11.76
C CYS A 323 -1.49 0.50 -12.27
N LEU A 324 -2.52 0.79 -11.47
CA LEU A 324 -3.89 0.36 -11.77
C LEU A 324 -4.36 0.76 -13.17
N VAL A 325 -4.11 2.01 -13.57
CA VAL A 325 -4.56 2.53 -14.88
C VAL A 325 -3.87 1.80 -16.03
N ASP A 326 -2.56 1.54 -15.92
CA ASP A 326 -1.81 0.80 -16.96
C ASP A 326 -2.27 -0.65 -17.06
N LYS A 327 -2.51 -1.30 -15.91
CA LYS A 327 -3.04 -2.67 -15.90
C LYS A 327 -4.43 -2.75 -16.53
N LEU A 328 -5.32 -1.81 -16.23
CA LEU A 328 -6.66 -1.77 -16.84
C LEU A 328 -6.57 -1.52 -18.35
N LYS A 329 -5.76 -0.57 -18.80
CA LYS A 329 -5.53 -0.31 -20.24
C LYS A 329 -5.00 -1.53 -20.99
N ALA A 330 -4.06 -2.28 -20.38
CA ALA A 330 -3.51 -3.50 -20.97
C ALA A 330 -4.55 -4.64 -21.05
N THR A 331 -5.45 -4.73 -20.06
CA THR A 331 -6.46 -5.78 -19.95
C THR A 331 -7.67 -5.54 -20.86
N ILE A 332 -8.10 -4.28 -20.98
CA ILE A 332 -9.27 -3.87 -21.77
C ILE A 332 -8.93 -2.65 -22.62
N PRO A 333 -8.13 -2.83 -23.67
CA PRO A 333 -7.62 -1.71 -24.50
C PRO A 333 -8.70 -0.92 -25.24
N ASP A 334 -9.93 -1.45 -25.33
CA ASP A 334 -11.11 -0.81 -25.93
C ASP A 334 -11.94 -0.01 -24.91
N ALA A 335 -11.58 -0.02 -23.62
CA ALA A 335 -12.33 0.73 -22.63
C ALA A 335 -12.15 2.24 -22.81
N SER A 336 -13.25 2.96 -22.66
CA SER A 336 -13.24 4.42 -22.60
C SER A 336 -12.57 4.92 -21.30
N GLU A 337 -12.05 6.15 -21.32
CA GLU A 337 -11.50 6.79 -20.11
C GLU A 337 -12.51 6.80 -18.96
N GLN A 338 -13.79 6.98 -19.25
CA GLN A 338 -14.86 6.97 -18.25
C GLN A 338 -15.06 5.60 -17.60
N GLU A 339 -14.98 4.51 -18.36
CA GLU A 339 -15.02 3.14 -17.80
C GLU A 339 -13.80 2.87 -16.92
N LEU A 340 -12.61 3.29 -17.35
CA LEU A 340 -11.39 3.15 -16.54
C LEU A 340 -11.48 3.96 -15.24
N ILE A 341 -12.06 5.16 -15.26
CA ILE A 341 -12.32 5.97 -14.06
C ILE A 341 -13.33 5.27 -13.14
N ALA A 342 -14.40 4.68 -13.67
CA ALA A 342 -15.37 3.94 -12.89
C ALA A 342 -14.72 2.74 -12.18
N MET A 343 -13.89 1.98 -12.89
CA MET A 343 -13.13 0.84 -12.32
C MET A 343 -12.12 1.28 -11.25
N ASN A 344 -11.43 2.40 -11.46
CA ASN A 344 -10.54 2.99 -10.46
C ASN A 344 -11.29 3.34 -9.17
N LYS A 345 -12.43 4.02 -9.29
CA LYS A 345 -13.30 4.34 -8.14
C LYS A 345 -13.84 3.10 -7.43
N LEU A 346 -14.27 2.08 -8.20
CA LEU A 346 -14.73 0.80 -7.65
C LEU A 346 -13.62 0.11 -6.85
N ALA A 347 -12.40 0.01 -7.41
CA ALA A 347 -11.26 -0.61 -6.77
C ALA A 347 -10.98 0.00 -5.40
N GLN A 348 -10.89 1.32 -5.34
CA GLN A 348 -10.61 2.01 -4.09
C GLN A 348 -11.79 1.96 -3.12
N THR A 349 -13.02 1.92 -3.60
CA THR A 349 -14.15 1.72 -2.70
C THR A 349 -14.08 0.36 -2.02
N ILE A 350 -13.70 -0.70 -2.75
CA ILE A 350 -13.48 -2.03 -2.17
C ILE A 350 -12.36 -1.97 -1.10
N VAL A 351 -11.22 -1.36 -1.41
CA VAL A 351 -10.11 -1.21 -0.45
C VAL A 351 -10.55 -0.44 0.80
N PHE A 352 -11.23 0.69 0.64
CA PHE A 352 -11.58 1.58 1.77
C PHE A 352 -12.75 1.09 2.61
N THR A 353 -13.60 0.22 2.11
CA THR A 353 -14.71 -0.37 2.86
C THR A 353 -14.39 -1.77 3.39
N SER A 354 -13.24 -2.34 3.04
CA SER A 354 -12.71 -3.57 3.62
C SER A 354 -12.17 -3.34 5.04
N GLN A 355 -12.24 -4.36 5.89
CA GLN A 355 -11.53 -4.38 7.16
C GLN A 355 -10.02 -4.47 6.92
N GLY A 356 -9.20 -4.03 7.88
CA GLY A 356 -7.75 -3.94 7.70
C GLY A 356 -7.26 -2.53 7.41
N VAL A 357 -6.06 -2.39 6.91
CA VAL A 357 -5.39 -1.10 6.68
C VAL A 357 -5.45 -0.76 5.18
N PRO A 358 -6.10 0.33 4.78
CA PRO A 358 -6.14 0.75 3.38
C PRO A 358 -4.85 1.46 2.96
N PHE A 359 -4.43 1.17 1.74
CA PHE A 359 -3.22 1.68 1.14
C PHE A 359 -3.51 2.28 -0.24
N ILE A 360 -2.84 3.38 -0.57
CA ILE A 360 -2.92 4.09 -1.85
C ILE A 360 -1.50 4.25 -2.40
N TYR A 361 -1.30 3.94 -3.66
CA TYR A 361 -0.09 4.34 -4.39
C TYR A 361 -0.21 5.78 -4.88
N ALA A 362 0.81 6.59 -4.64
CA ALA A 362 0.80 8.03 -4.97
C ALA A 362 0.42 8.30 -6.42
N GLY A 363 -0.60 9.14 -6.60
CA GLY A 363 -1.11 9.54 -7.90
C GLY A 363 -2.31 8.71 -8.41
N GLU A 364 -2.70 7.61 -7.76
CA GLU A 364 -3.93 6.89 -8.14
C GLU A 364 -5.16 7.77 -8.07
N GLU A 365 -5.22 8.68 -7.09
CA GLU A 365 -6.29 9.66 -6.89
C GLU A 365 -6.33 10.76 -7.96
N VAL A 366 -5.30 10.87 -8.77
CA VAL A 366 -5.23 11.76 -9.93
C VAL A 366 -5.04 10.98 -11.24
N PHE A 367 -5.41 9.70 -11.22
CA PHE A 367 -5.45 8.82 -12.39
C PHE A 367 -4.08 8.65 -13.06
N ARG A 368 -3.03 8.47 -12.24
CA ARG A 368 -1.64 8.28 -12.68
C ARG A 368 -1.49 7.06 -13.57
N ASP A 369 -0.73 7.19 -14.65
CA ASP A 369 -0.18 6.08 -15.41
C ASP A 369 1.35 6.20 -15.49
N LYS A 370 2.01 5.11 -15.84
CA LYS A 370 3.45 5.00 -16.09
C LYS A 370 3.72 4.61 -17.55
N LYS A 371 2.85 5.06 -18.45
CA LYS A 371 2.95 4.83 -19.90
C LYS A 371 3.00 3.35 -20.30
N GLY A 372 2.39 2.47 -19.49
CA GLY A 372 2.37 1.03 -19.70
C GLY A 372 3.68 0.30 -19.38
N VAL A 373 4.67 0.97 -18.78
CA VAL A 373 5.92 0.32 -18.37
C VAL A 373 5.69 -0.52 -17.12
N HIS A 374 5.98 -1.81 -17.21
CA HIS A 374 5.71 -2.78 -16.16
C HIS A 374 6.59 -2.55 -14.91
N ASN A 375 7.91 -2.50 -15.10
CA ASN A 375 8.87 -2.35 -14.00
C ASN A 375 9.70 -1.08 -14.21
N THR A 376 9.39 -0.05 -13.42
CA THR A 376 9.91 1.32 -13.65
C THR A 376 11.06 1.71 -12.73
N TYR A 377 11.69 0.74 -12.04
CA TYR A 377 12.69 1.01 -10.99
C TYR A 377 13.89 1.87 -11.41
N LYS A 378 14.19 1.90 -12.69
CA LYS A 378 15.25 2.74 -13.31
C LYS A 378 14.77 3.51 -14.53
N SER A 379 13.46 3.65 -14.71
CA SER A 379 12.89 4.43 -15.80
C SER A 379 13.08 5.93 -15.52
N PRO A 380 13.16 6.77 -16.56
CA PRO A 380 13.38 8.21 -16.36
C PRO A 380 12.18 8.89 -15.70
N ASP A 381 12.40 10.13 -15.26
CA ASP A 381 11.41 10.94 -14.55
C ASP A 381 10.09 11.09 -15.32
N ASP A 382 10.11 11.22 -16.64
CA ASP A 382 8.91 11.39 -17.47
C ASP A 382 7.97 10.17 -17.46
N VAL A 383 8.47 9.00 -17.02
CA VAL A 383 7.67 7.79 -16.75
C VAL A 383 7.19 7.78 -15.30
N ASN A 384 8.08 8.11 -14.36
CA ASN A 384 7.84 7.92 -12.93
C ASN A 384 7.18 9.12 -12.23
N GLN A 385 7.40 10.35 -12.70
CA GLN A 385 6.87 11.57 -12.07
C GLN A 385 5.33 11.62 -12.00
N ILE A 386 4.82 12.27 -10.99
CA ILE A 386 3.38 12.58 -10.91
C ILE A 386 3.10 13.82 -11.76
N ASN A 387 2.25 13.68 -12.77
CA ASN A 387 1.76 14.83 -13.54
C ASN A 387 0.67 15.57 -12.75
N TRP A 388 1.02 16.65 -12.10
CA TRP A 388 0.11 17.40 -11.24
C TRP A 388 -1.03 18.12 -11.98
N SER A 389 -0.91 18.36 -13.28
CA SER A 389 -2.04 18.83 -14.10
C SER A 389 -3.19 17.83 -14.19
N ASN A 390 -2.91 16.55 -13.92
CA ASN A 390 -3.94 15.52 -13.81
C ASN A 390 -4.93 15.80 -12.67
N LYS A 391 -4.52 16.48 -11.60
CA LYS A 391 -5.44 16.85 -10.51
C LYS A 391 -6.57 17.78 -10.99
N ALA A 392 -6.30 18.66 -11.95
CA ALA A 392 -7.33 19.48 -12.58
C ALA A 392 -8.23 18.63 -13.50
N LYS A 393 -7.62 17.80 -14.36
CA LYS A 393 -8.35 16.95 -15.32
C LYS A 393 -9.24 15.92 -14.64
N TYR A 394 -8.74 15.28 -13.58
CA TYR A 394 -9.41 14.20 -12.85
C TYR A 394 -9.84 14.63 -11.44
N HIS A 395 -10.24 15.88 -11.30
CA HIS A 395 -10.60 16.44 -9.99
C HIS A 395 -11.77 15.70 -9.32
N ASP A 396 -12.66 15.12 -10.10
CA ASP A 396 -13.76 14.28 -9.59
C ASP A 396 -13.27 12.95 -9.00
N VAL A 397 -12.17 12.38 -9.53
CA VAL A 397 -11.51 11.20 -8.95
C VAL A 397 -10.85 11.57 -7.62
N PHE A 398 -10.09 12.67 -7.59
CA PHE A 398 -9.46 13.17 -6.37
C PHE A 398 -10.50 13.41 -5.27
N ASN A 399 -11.59 14.11 -5.56
CA ASN A 399 -12.67 14.36 -4.61
C ASN A 399 -13.33 13.07 -4.13
N TYR A 400 -13.45 12.07 -4.99
CA TYR A 400 -14.00 10.77 -4.62
C TYR A 400 -13.12 10.06 -3.58
N TYR A 401 -11.79 10.03 -3.79
CA TYR A 401 -10.83 9.46 -2.83
C TYR A 401 -10.85 10.21 -1.50
N GLN A 402 -10.86 11.54 -1.54
CA GLN A 402 -10.98 12.38 -0.34
C GLN A 402 -12.22 12.00 0.48
N GLN A 403 -13.36 11.82 -0.19
CA GLN A 403 -14.61 11.45 0.46
C GLN A 403 -14.62 10.00 0.96
N LEU A 404 -13.96 9.05 0.27
CA LEU A 404 -13.76 7.69 0.78
C LEU A 404 -12.95 7.67 2.08
N ILE A 405 -11.87 8.45 2.13
CA ILE A 405 -11.06 8.60 3.33
C ILE A 405 -11.88 9.20 4.47
N ALA A 406 -12.65 10.24 4.18
CA ALA A 406 -13.54 10.87 5.15
C ALA A 406 -14.62 9.91 5.65
N LEU A 407 -15.27 9.15 4.76
CA LEU A 407 -16.26 8.11 5.10
C LEU A 407 -15.67 7.08 6.05
N ARG A 408 -14.50 6.51 5.70
CA ARG A 408 -13.84 5.52 6.55
C ARG A 408 -13.45 6.07 7.93
N LYS A 409 -13.04 7.34 8.01
CA LYS A 409 -12.72 8.01 9.28
C LYS A 409 -13.97 8.22 10.13
N ALA A 410 -15.07 8.60 9.53
CA ALA A 410 -16.35 8.86 10.21
C ALA A 410 -17.04 7.59 10.69
N HIS A 411 -16.86 6.46 9.97
CA HIS A 411 -17.57 5.21 10.22
C HIS A 411 -16.65 4.08 10.72
N PRO A 412 -16.57 3.87 12.05
CA PRO A 412 -15.74 2.83 12.64
C PRO A 412 -16.19 1.40 12.30
N ALA A 413 -17.38 1.19 11.76
CA ALA A 413 -17.84 -0.11 11.23
C ALA A 413 -16.89 -0.66 10.15
N PHE A 414 -16.22 0.18 9.37
CA PHE A 414 -15.21 -0.22 8.39
C PHE A 414 -13.83 -0.52 9.00
N ARG A 415 -13.68 -0.41 10.33
CA ARG A 415 -12.42 -0.54 11.06
C ARG A 415 -12.57 -1.43 12.31
N MET A 416 -13.32 -2.51 12.21
CA MET A 416 -13.42 -3.50 13.28
C MET A 416 -12.05 -4.09 13.59
N SER A 417 -11.70 -4.19 14.87
CA SER A 417 -10.34 -4.51 15.30
C SER A 417 -10.11 -6.00 15.57
N THR A 418 -11.16 -6.81 15.63
CA THR A 418 -11.04 -8.24 15.94
C THR A 418 -11.82 -9.13 14.96
N ALA A 419 -11.37 -10.37 14.78
CA ALA A 419 -12.08 -11.37 13.98
C ALA A 419 -13.48 -11.66 14.54
N GLU A 420 -13.65 -11.60 15.86
CA GLU A 420 -14.93 -11.79 16.53
C GLU A 420 -15.95 -10.70 16.12
N GLN A 421 -15.53 -9.43 16.14
CA GLN A 421 -16.39 -8.32 15.68
C GLN A 421 -16.79 -8.51 14.23
N VAL A 422 -15.83 -8.85 13.36
CA VAL A 422 -16.11 -9.08 11.93
C VAL A 422 -17.13 -10.21 11.76
N ASN A 423 -16.93 -11.36 12.39
CA ASN A 423 -17.83 -12.51 12.30
C ASN A 423 -19.23 -12.22 12.88
N LYS A 424 -19.32 -11.38 13.90
CA LYS A 424 -20.58 -11.00 14.54
C LYS A 424 -21.40 -10.04 13.69
N HIS A 425 -20.75 -9.05 13.08
CA HIS A 425 -21.45 -7.90 12.51
C HIS A 425 -21.48 -7.89 10.98
N LEU A 426 -20.58 -8.60 10.29
CA LEU A 426 -20.48 -8.60 8.84
C LEU A 426 -21.07 -9.91 8.26
N THR A 427 -21.98 -9.76 7.30
CA THR A 427 -22.61 -10.91 6.58
C THR A 427 -22.67 -10.63 5.09
N PHE A 428 -22.23 -11.60 4.28
CA PHE A 428 -22.38 -11.55 2.82
C PHE A 428 -23.79 -11.96 2.40
N ARG A 429 -24.32 -11.31 1.36
CA ARG A 429 -25.71 -11.50 0.94
C ARG A 429 -25.86 -12.24 -0.38
N THR A 430 -25.19 -11.82 -1.43
CA THR A 430 -25.34 -12.42 -2.76
C THR A 430 -23.99 -12.86 -3.31
N GLN A 431 -24.03 -13.88 -4.16
CA GLN A 431 -22.89 -14.47 -4.85
C GLN A 431 -23.17 -14.61 -6.35
N ASP A 432 -23.87 -13.65 -6.94
CA ASP A 432 -24.02 -13.60 -8.39
C ASP A 432 -22.68 -13.31 -9.04
N LYS A 433 -22.50 -13.76 -10.27
CA LYS A 433 -21.25 -13.59 -10.99
C LYS A 433 -20.85 -12.09 -11.08
N ASN A 434 -19.64 -11.77 -10.66
CA ASN A 434 -19.07 -10.43 -10.59
C ASN A 434 -19.88 -9.44 -9.73
N LEU A 435 -20.60 -9.94 -8.75
CA LEU A 435 -21.35 -9.16 -7.78
C LEU A 435 -20.97 -9.59 -6.37
N VAL A 436 -20.53 -8.66 -5.54
CA VAL A 436 -20.30 -8.89 -4.11
C VAL A 436 -21.13 -7.91 -3.32
N SER A 437 -21.91 -8.40 -2.37
CA SER A 437 -22.62 -7.52 -1.44
C SER A 437 -22.56 -8.05 -0.02
N TYR A 438 -22.46 -7.13 0.93
CA TYR A 438 -22.43 -7.45 2.35
C TYR A 438 -23.11 -6.39 3.19
N MET A 439 -23.51 -6.80 4.39
CA MET A 439 -24.06 -5.91 5.41
C MET A 439 -23.15 -5.88 6.62
N ILE A 440 -23.04 -4.70 7.21
CA ILE A 440 -22.48 -4.52 8.56
C ILE A 440 -23.65 -4.04 9.43
N GLN A 441 -23.91 -4.70 10.56
CA GLN A 441 -25.14 -4.55 11.32
C GLN A 441 -24.85 -4.21 12.80
N ASP A 442 -25.90 -3.78 13.49
CA ASP A 442 -25.94 -3.58 14.94
C ASP A 442 -24.94 -2.54 15.45
N TYR A 443 -24.85 -1.38 14.79
CA TYR A 443 -23.94 -0.29 15.18
C TYR A 443 -22.51 -0.77 15.38
N ALA A 444 -22.03 -1.59 14.45
CA ALA A 444 -20.74 -2.28 14.55
C ALA A 444 -19.62 -1.33 14.96
N ASN A 445 -18.78 -1.77 15.91
CA ASN A 445 -17.65 -0.99 16.42
C ASN A 445 -18.01 0.42 16.94
N GLY A 446 -19.30 0.61 17.39
CA GLY A 446 -19.79 1.89 17.88
C GLY A 446 -20.14 2.91 16.78
N ASP A 447 -20.41 2.43 15.56
CA ASP A 447 -20.83 3.29 14.45
C ASP A 447 -22.17 3.98 14.73
N SER A 448 -22.37 5.14 14.13
CA SER A 448 -23.62 5.88 14.19
C SER A 448 -24.73 5.28 13.31
N TRP A 449 -24.35 4.48 12.30
CA TRP A 449 -25.31 3.78 11.44
C TRP A 449 -25.60 2.40 11.96
N LYS A 450 -26.89 2.10 12.11
CA LYS A 450 -27.34 0.80 12.60
C LYS A 450 -26.98 -0.33 11.64
N THR A 451 -27.18 -0.07 10.35
CA THR A 451 -26.92 -1.05 9.29
C THR A 451 -26.34 -0.37 8.07
N ILE A 452 -25.27 -0.94 7.54
CA ILE A 452 -24.63 -0.52 6.30
C ILE A 452 -24.78 -1.66 5.30
N LEU A 453 -25.21 -1.35 4.07
CA LEU A 453 -25.21 -2.27 2.94
C LEU A 453 -24.23 -1.75 1.90
N VAL A 454 -23.29 -2.59 1.51
CA VAL A 454 -22.30 -2.30 0.46
C VAL A 454 -22.50 -3.28 -0.68
N ILE A 455 -22.50 -2.76 -1.91
CA ILE A 455 -22.73 -3.55 -3.14
C ILE A 455 -21.63 -3.16 -4.13
N PHE A 456 -20.90 -4.14 -4.65
CA PHE A 456 -19.88 -4.00 -5.68
C PHE A 456 -20.32 -4.71 -6.95
N ASN A 457 -20.50 -3.95 -8.01
CA ASN A 457 -20.80 -4.47 -9.34
C ASN A 457 -19.53 -4.44 -10.21
N GLY A 458 -18.89 -5.59 -10.37
CA GLY A 458 -17.75 -5.78 -11.27
C GLY A 458 -18.15 -6.01 -12.74
N ASN A 459 -19.43 -6.08 -13.06
CA ASN A 459 -19.91 -6.22 -14.43
C ASN A 459 -19.81 -4.88 -15.17
N ARG A 460 -19.53 -4.94 -16.48
CA ARG A 460 -19.58 -3.78 -17.38
C ARG A 460 -21.02 -3.42 -17.84
N GLN A 461 -22.02 -3.80 -17.06
CA GLN A 461 -23.43 -3.54 -17.28
C GLN A 461 -24.10 -3.18 -15.94
N ASP A 462 -25.12 -2.34 -16.03
CA ASP A 462 -25.97 -2.02 -14.88
C ASP A 462 -26.73 -3.27 -14.41
N ILE A 463 -26.95 -3.36 -13.09
CA ILE A 463 -27.75 -4.41 -12.47
C ILE A 463 -28.84 -3.81 -11.61
N SER A 464 -30.01 -4.49 -11.55
CA SER A 464 -31.03 -4.17 -10.57
C SER A 464 -30.82 -5.03 -9.31
N TYR A 465 -30.66 -4.39 -8.16
CA TYR A 465 -30.42 -5.05 -6.88
C TYR A 465 -31.65 -4.93 -5.96
N THR A 466 -32.12 -6.06 -5.42
CA THR A 466 -33.23 -6.09 -4.47
C THR A 466 -32.73 -5.77 -3.07
N LEU A 467 -33.20 -4.68 -2.48
CA LEU A 467 -32.83 -4.22 -1.15
C LEU A 467 -33.52 -5.07 -0.06
N PRO A 468 -32.87 -5.26 1.09
CA PRO A 468 -33.58 -5.74 2.29
C PRO A 468 -34.68 -4.78 2.71
N ALA A 469 -35.64 -5.29 3.47
CA ALA A 469 -36.77 -4.50 3.96
C ALA A 469 -36.33 -3.23 4.72
N GLY A 470 -37.07 -2.16 4.55
CA GLY A 470 -36.84 -0.89 5.20
C GLY A 470 -36.47 0.22 4.22
N LYS A 471 -36.21 1.39 4.78
CA LYS A 471 -35.81 2.61 4.04
C LYS A 471 -34.28 2.75 4.10
N TRP A 472 -33.65 2.88 2.94
CA TRP A 472 -32.21 2.96 2.80
C TRP A 472 -31.81 4.33 2.22
N THR A 473 -30.81 4.98 2.83
CA THR A 473 -30.21 6.19 2.29
C THR A 473 -28.89 5.84 1.60
N ALA A 474 -28.77 6.17 0.31
CA ALA A 474 -27.53 5.99 -0.44
C ALA A 474 -26.56 7.14 -0.14
N VAL A 475 -25.31 6.80 0.15
CA VAL A 475 -24.20 7.75 0.31
C VAL A 475 -23.12 7.57 -0.76
N CYS A 476 -23.13 6.44 -1.45
CA CYS A 476 -22.31 6.18 -2.62
C CYS A 476 -23.16 5.51 -3.69
N GLU A 477 -23.24 6.13 -4.87
CA GLU A 477 -23.91 5.58 -6.05
C GLU A 477 -23.47 6.30 -7.31
N HIS A 478 -23.51 5.63 -8.47
CA HIS A 478 -23.16 6.20 -9.77
C HIS A 478 -21.78 6.91 -9.80
N GLY A 479 -20.79 6.36 -9.09
CA GLY A 479 -19.44 6.94 -9.00
C GLY A 479 -19.37 8.27 -8.25
N LYS A 480 -20.40 8.61 -7.46
CA LYS A 480 -20.46 9.78 -6.58
C LYS A 480 -20.55 9.33 -5.12
N LEU A 481 -19.97 10.11 -4.22
CA LEU A 481 -20.04 9.91 -2.80
C LEU A 481 -20.46 11.20 -2.09
N ASN A 482 -21.43 11.12 -1.18
CA ASN A 482 -21.89 12.23 -0.33
C ASN A 482 -22.48 11.67 0.97
N GLN A 483 -21.80 11.90 2.09
CA GLN A 483 -22.24 11.41 3.39
C GLN A 483 -23.57 12.01 3.86
N SER A 484 -23.99 13.15 3.30
CA SER A 484 -25.31 13.75 3.60
C SER A 484 -26.46 13.05 2.86
N GLY A 485 -26.16 12.08 2.00
CA GLY A 485 -27.14 11.32 1.21
C GLY A 485 -27.22 11.79 -0.25
N LEU A 486 -27.47 10.82 -1.13
CA LEU A 486 -27.68 10.98 -2.58
C LEU A 486 -29.11 10.65 -3.00
N GLY A 487 -29.76 9.72 -2.28
CA GLY A 487 -31.11 9.29 -2.55
C GLY A 487 -31.63 8.35 -1.47
N THR A 488 -32.91 8.01 -1.57
CA THR A 488 -33.57 7.08 -0.62
C THR A 488 -34.33 6.01 -1.40
N TYR A 489 -34.18 4.74 -0.96
CA TYR A 489 -34.67 3.56 -1.66
C TYR A 489 -35.36 2.60 -0.68
N THR A 490 -36.32 1.78 -1.16
CA THR A 490 -37.08 0.86 -0.32
C THR A 490 -37.22 -0.57 -0.85
N GLN A 491 -37.14 -0.78 -2.15
CA GLN A 491 -37.35 -2.09 -2.78
C GLN A 491 -36.20 -2.52 -3.67
N THR A 492 -35.84 -1.70 -4.62
CA THR A 492 -34.75 -1.95 -5.58
C THR A 492 -33.91 -0.71 -5.78
N ILE A 493 -32.67 -0.94 -6.20
CA ILE A 493 -31.76 0.12 -6.65
C ILE A 493 -31.05 -0.35 -7.92
N ASN A 494 -30.82 0.57 -8.85
CA ASN A 494 -29.95 0.33 -10.00
C ASN A 494 -28.49 0.55 -9.59
N VAL A 495 -27.64 -0.46 -9.74
CA VAL A 495 -26.21 -0.37 -9.48
C VAL A 495 -25.49 -0.30 -10.83
N SER A 496 -24.86 0.84 -11.10
CA SER A 496 -24.20 1.08 -12.38
C SER A 496 -23.09 0.08 -12.67
N ALA A 497 -22.76 -0.07 -13.95
CA ALA A 497 -21.61 -0.83 -14.42
C ALA A 497 -20.32 -0.39 -13.72
N SER A 498 -19.46 -1.34 -13.37
CA SER A 498 -18.15 -1.11 -12.74
C SER A 498 -18.21 -0.10 -11.58
N SER A 499 -19.17 -0.25 -10.67
CA SER A 499 -19.41 0.72 -9.60
C SER A 499 -19.71 0.09 -8.25
N ALA A 500 -19.55 0.89 -7.20
CA ALA A 500 -19.97 0.58 -5.85
C ALA A 500 -21.22 1.37 -5.47
N THR A 501 -22.07 0.77 -4.61
CA THR A 501 -23.17 1.44 -3.94
C THR A 501 -23.06 1.19 -2.43
N ILE A 502 -23.15 2.26 -1.64
CA ILE A 502 -23.15 2.19 -0.17
C ILE A 502 -24.43 2.83 0.33
N LEU A 503 -25.19 2.07 1.10
CA LEU A 503 -26.45 2.51 1.70
C LEU A 503 -26.42 2.27 3.22
N TYR A 504 -27.18 3.06 3.96
CA TYR A 504 -27.32 2.85 5.39
C TYR A 504 -28.77 2.99 5.87
N GLN A 505 -29.01 2.41 7.05
CA GLN A 505 -30.16 2.68 7.91
C GLN A 505 -29.66 3.28 9.23
N PRO A 506 -30.30 4.33 9.76
CA PRO A 506 -29.89 4.99 11.00
C PRO A 506 -30.04 4.10 12.25
#